data_5b4cb375a2a9306a1c3fa5e386f9e360
#
_entry.id   5b4cb375a2a9306a1c3fa5e386f9e360
#
_cell.length_a   1.000
_cell.length_b   1.000
_cell.length_c   1.000
_cell.angle_alpha   90.00
_cell.angle_beta   90.00
_cell.angle_gamma   90.00
#
_symmetry.space_group_name_H-M   'P 1'
#
loop_
_entity.id
_entity.type
_entity.pdbx_description
1 polymer ?
#
loop_
_entity_poly.entity_id
_entity_poly.type
_entity_poly.pdbx_seq_one_letter_code
_entity_poly.pdbx_strand_id
1 'polypeptide(L)'
;MALTLYGGARSRASMPRWYMEEKGIPYTWQLLDMEAGEHRQEPFLSINPFAKVPALVDDDPALAGGRLQLFESGAIPLLGQATLGGECQSAAERGLAQQWVLFANATLAAALFVPSNREREFPRLMEVLDRKLAEGPLLGERWGVADCAVNAYLAYLPIFFPQIDLSPYPQVQATITATQQRPAYQRVMGQR
;
A
#
# COMPACT_ATOMS: atom_id res chain seq x y z
N MET A 1 21.18 7.20 -2.02
CA MET A 1 19.76 7.05 -2.41
C MET A 1 18.99 8.28 -1.98
N ALA A 2 18.38 8.98 -2.92
CA ALA A 2 17.55 10.15 -2.65
C ALA A 2 16.11 9.85 -3.13
N LEU A 3 15.38 9.04 -2.33
CA LEU A 3 14.01 8.69 -2.63
C LEU A 3 13.09 9.89 -2.34
N THR A 4 12.26 10.26 -3.33
CA THR A 4 11.18 11.23 -3.15
C THR A 4 9.86 10.55 -3.47
N LEU A 5 8.97 10.47 -2.47
CA LEU A 5 7.63 9.92 -2.61
C LEU A 5 6.61 11.07 -2.75
N TYR A 6 5.91 11.10 -3.85
CA TYR A 6 4.86 12.06 -4.17
C TYR A 6 3.48 11.50 -3.85
N GLY A 7 2.64 12.29 -3.21
CA GLY A 7 1.27 11.90 -2.92
C GLY A 7 0.38 13.03 -2.48
N GLY A 8 -0.91 12.79 -2.46
CA GLY A 8 -1.91 13.70 -1.91
C GLY A 8 -2.36 13.27 -0.52
N ALA A 9 -2.97 14.18 0.21
CA ALA A 9 -3.66 13.86 1.45
C ALA A 9 -4.76 12.80 1.18
N ARG A 10 -4.87 11.79 2.04
CA ARG A 10 -5.87 10.70 1.94
C ARG A 10 -5.87 9.97 0.59
N SER A 11 -4.70 9.82 -0.02
CA SER A 11 -4.53 9.12 -1.30
C SER A 11 -3.94 7.72 -1.09
N ARG A 12 -3.90 6.93 -2.17
CA ARG A 12 -3.22 5.61 -2.16
C ARG A 12 -1.72 5.68 -1.85
N ALA A 13 -1.13 6.87 -1.79
CA ALA A 13 0.24 7.09 -1.34
C ALA A 13 0.46 6.67 0.13
N SER A 14 -0.61 6.57 0.92
CA SER A 14 -0.54 6.11 2.31
C SER A 14 0.07 4.71 2.44
N MET A 15 -0.22 3.79 1.52
CA MET A 15 0.30 2.42 1.58
C MET A 15 1.83 2.36 1.41
N PRO A 16 2.44 2.86 0.32
CA PRO A 16 3.89 2.87 0.20
C PRO A 16 4.57 3.74 1.26
N ARG A 17 3.96 4.85 1.66
CA ARG A 17 4.46 5.69 2.75
C ARG A 17 4.53 4.92 4.06
N TRP A 18 3.46 4.21 4.43
CA TRP A 18 3.43 3.37 5.61
C TRP A 18 4.48 2.25 5.56
N TYR A 19 4.64 1.58 4.41
CA TYR A 19 5.67 0.57 4.23
C TYR A 19 7.08 1.13 4.49
N MET A 20 7.40 2.29 3.93
CA MET A 20 8.69 2.95 4.14
C MET A 20 8.93 3.29 5.62
N GLU A 21 7.91 3.81 6.30
CA GLU A 21 7.98 4.10 7.75
C GLU A 21 8.20 2.83 8.59
N GLU A 22 7.52 1.72 8.26
CA GLU A 22 7.69 0.44 8.96
C GLU A 22 9.09 -0.16 8.80
N LYS A 23 9.67 0.03 7.62
CA LYS A 23 10.99 -0.51 7.28
C LYS A 23 12.14 0.44 7.57
N GLY A 24 11.85 1.65 8.04
CA GLY A 24 12.88 2.67 8.27
C GLY A 24 13.61 3.09 6.98
N ILE A 25 12.93 3.01 5.84
CA ILE A 25 13.47 3.43 4.55
C ILE A 25 13.44 4.96 4.49
N PRO A 26 14.58 5.65 4.36
CA PRO A 26 14.62 7.11 4.30
C PRO A 26 14.06 7.61 2.97
N TYR A 27 13.18 8.62 3.03
CA TYR A 27 12.59 9.27 1.86
C TYR A 27 12.20 10.71 2.17
N THR A 28 12.10 11.51 1.11
CA THR A 28 11.46 12.83 1.18
C THR A 28 10.00 12.70 0.81
N TRP A 29 9.10 13.21 1.64
CA TRP A 29 7.68 13.28 1.34
C TRP A 29 7.35 14.58 0.62
N GLN A 30 6.84 14.47 -0.61
CA GLN A 30 6.34 15.59 -1.40
C GLN A 30 4.82 15.52 -1.44
N LEU A 31 4.19 16.34 -0.61
CA LEU A 31 2.73 16.51 -0.61
C LEU A 31 2.33 17.38 -1.80
N LEU A 32 1.37 16.87 -2.59
CA LEU A 32 0.74 17.62 -3.69
C LEU A 32 -0.64 18.12 -3.27
N ASP A 33 -0.95 19.36 -3.62
CA ASP A 33 -2.30 19.90 -3.49
C ASP A 33 -3.19 19.32 -4.61
N MET A 34 -4.01 18.36 -4.21
CA MET A 34 -4.91 17.65 -5.12
C MET A 34 -6.08 18.53 -5.57
N GLU A 35 -6.49 19.51 -4.74
CA GLU A 35 -7.58 20.44 -5.05
C GLU A 35 -7.11 21.51 -6.03
N ALA A 36 -5.89 22.04 -5.85
CA ALA A 36 -5.25 22.91 -6.80
C ALA A 36 -4.84 22.22 -8.12
N GLY A 37 -4.92 20.88 -8.15
CA GLY A 37 -4.62 20.10 -9.35
C GLY A 37 -3.13 19.97 -9.65
N GLU A 38 -2.23 20.11 -8.67
CA GLU A 38 -0.78 20.01 -8.87
C GLU A 38 -0.36 18.69 -9.52
N HIS A 39 -1.09 17.60 -9.26
CA HIS A 39 -0.87 16.30 -9.90
C HIS A 39 -1.15 16.28 -11.42
N ARG A 40 -1.78 17.33 -11.96
CA ARG A 40 -2.12 17.51 -13.39
C ARG A 40 -1.29 18.58 -14.07
N GLN A 41 -0.22 19.02 -13.42
CA GLN A 41 0.65 20.10 -13.89
C GLN A 41 2.12 19.66 -13.87
N GLU A 42 2.96 20.37 -14.61
CA GLU A 42 4.40 20.23 -14.43
C GLU A 42 4.83 20.84 -13.07
N PRO A 43 5.83 20.27 -12.42
CA PRO A 43 6.73 19.19 -12.92
C PRO A 43 6.21 17.76 -12.70
N PHE A 44 5.03 17.56 -12.06
CA PHE A 44 4.58 16.20 -11.70
C PHE A 44 4.20 15.36 -12.93
N LEU A 45 3.67 15.94 -13.99
CA LEU A 45 3.35 15.20 -15.22
C LEU A 45 4.57 14.56 -15.88
N SER A 46 5.75 15.18 -15.74
CA SER A 46 7.02 14.58 -16.19
C SER A 46 7.45 13.38 -15.33
N ILE A 47 6.90 13.23 -14.11
CA ILE A 47 7.16 12.09 -13.22
C ILE A 47 6.14 10.98 -13.46
N ASN A 48 4.86 11.35 -13.52
CA ASN A 48 3.78 10.41 -13.82
C ASN A 48 2.79 11.03 -14.83
N PRO A 49 2.90 10.66 -16.13
CA PRO A 49 2.04 11.24 -17.17
C PRO A 49 0.56 10.86 -17.03
N PHE A 50 0.21 9.87 -16.20
CA PHE A 50 -1.18 9.53 -15.90
C PHE A 50 -1.83 10.45 -14.87
N ALA A 51 -1.11 11.44 -14.33
CA ALA A 51 -1.60 12.39 -13.35
C ALA A 51 -2.21 11.70 -12.10
N LYS A 52 -1.61 10.59 -11.66
CA LYS A 52 -2.06 9.79 -10.51
C LYS A 52 -1.01 9.77 -9.42
N VAL A 53 -1.45 9.72 -8.18
CA VAL A 53 -0.59 9.50 -7.01
C VAL A 53 -0.85 8.13 -6.43
N PRO A 54 0.17 7.46 -5.86
CA PRO A 54 1.54 7.91 -5.65
C PRO A 54 2.42 7.83 -6.88
N ALA A 55 3.57 8.55 -6.81
CA ALA A 55 4.74 8.31 -7.63
C ALA A 55 6.00 8.38 -6.76
N LEU A 56 7.04 7.65 -7.16
CA LEU A 56 8.35 7.63 -6.52
C LEU A 56 9.41 8.04 -7.52
N VAL A 57 10.34 8.86 -7.10
CA VAL A 57 11.59 9.16 -7.82
C VAL A 57 12.75 8.68 -6.98
N ASP A 58 13.67 7.96 -7.59
CA ASP A 58 14.98 7.62 -7.04
C ASP A 58 16.05 8.25 -7.92
N ASP A 59 16.74 9.23 -7.39
CA ASP A 59 17.83 9.96 -8.06
C ASP A 59 19.20 9.37 -7.72
N ASP A 60 19.29 8.06 -7.42
CA ASP A 60 20.56 7.39 -7.16
C ASP A 60 21.40 7.34 -8.46
N PRO A 61 22.57 7.97 -8.50
CA PRO A 61 23.43 7.96 -9.69
C PRO A 61 23.95 6.56 -10.05
N ALA A 62 23.86 5.59 -9.12
CA ALA A 62 24.22 4.19 -9.40
C ALA A 62 23.18 3.44 -10.23
N LEU A 63 21.96 4.00 -10.39
CA LEU A 63 20.94 3.40 -11.25
C LEU A 63 21.31 3.53 -12.73
N ALA A 64 21.01 2.49 -13.49
CA ALA A 64 21.13 2.53 -14.95
C ALA A 64 20.23 3.66 -15.50
N GLY A 65 20.85 4.70 -16.08
CA GLY A 65 20.16 5.90 -16.52
C GLY A 65 20.11 7.05 -15.48
N GLY A 66 20.67 6.85 -14.29
CA GLY A 66 20.85 7.90 -13.27
C GLY A 66 19.57 8.33 -12.54
N ARG A 67 18.40 7.80 -12.92
CA ARG A 67 17.10 8.13 -12.29
C ARG A 67 16.08 7.05 -12.55
N LEU A 68 15.33 6.67 -11.51
CA LEU A 68 14.15 5.83 -11.63
C LEU A 68 12.89 6.63 -11.31
N GLN A 69 11.87 6.51 -12.16
CA GLN A 69 10.53 7.02 -11.90
C GLN A 69 9.57 5.84 -11.85
N LEU A 70 8.82 5.71 -10.76
CA LEU A 70 7.92 4.59 -10.54
C LEU A 70 6.57 5.11 -10.08
N PHE A 71 5.50 4.60 -10.64
CA PHE A 71 4.14 4.82 -10.17
C PHE A 71 3.49 3.46 -9.87
N GLU A 72 2.25 3.45 -9.44
CA GLU A 72 1.47 2.38 -8.82
C GLU A 72 1.83 2.13 -7.36
N SER A 73 0.82 2.24 -6.51
CA SER A 73 0.96 2.09 -5.05
C SER A 73 1.48 0.71 -4.62
N GLY A 74 1.27 -0.32 -5.44
CA GLY A 74 1.80 -1.65 -5.19
C GLY A 74 3.23 -1.85 -5.67
N ALA A 75 3.64 -1.19 -6.76
CA ALA A 75 4.99 -1.31 -7.31
C ALA A 75 6.05 -0.68 -6.40
N ILE A 76 5.71 0.45 -5.76
CA ILE A 76 6.64 1.20 -4.91
C ILE A 76 7.11 0.38 -3.70
N PRO A 77 6.26 -0.27 -2.88
CA PRO A 77 6.72 -1.12 -1.79
C PRO A 77 7.46 -2.37 -2.27
N LEU A 78 7.13 -2.90 -3.46
CA LEU A 78 7.86 -4.03 -4.05
C LEU A 78 9.29 -3.65 -4.41
N LEU A 79 9.56 -2.44 -4.88
CA LEU A 79 10.91 -1.93 -5.05
C LEU A 79 11.63 -1.86 -3.70
N GLY A 80 11.00 -1.26 -2.68
CA GLY A 80 11.56 -1.16 -1.34
C GLY A 80 11.91 -2.53 -0.73
N GLN A 81 11.05 -3.52 -0.91
CA GLN A 81 11.27 -4.89 -0.48
C GLN A 81 12.48 -5.53 -1.17
N ALA A 82 12.64 -5.30 -2.48
CA ALA A 82 13.71 -5.92 -3.26
C ALA A 82 15.08 -5.29 -2.98
N THR A 83 15.13 -3.97 -2.75
CA THR A 83 16.39 -3.21 -2.69
C THR A 83 16.81 -2.83 -1.27
N LEU A 84 15.87 -2.57 -0.38
CA LEU A 84 16.12 -1.94 0.92
C LEU A 84 15.62 -2.79 2.09
N GLY A 85 14.60 -3.59 1.90
CA GLY A 85 13.99 -4.38 2.96
C GLY A 85 14.52 -5.81 3.10
N GLY A 86 15.14 -6.36 2.05
CA GLY A 86 15.70 -7.72 2.05
C GLY A 86 14.70 -8.81 2.44
N GLU A 87 13.39 -8.58 2.25
CA GLU A 87 12.33 -9.49 2.73
C GLU A 87 12.27 -10.79 1.94
N CYS A 88 12.49 -10.68 0.63
CA CYS A 88 12.38 -11.82 -0.28
C CYS A 88 13.73 -12.13 -0.90
N GLN A 89 14.29 -13.29 -0.54
CA GLN A 89 15.62 -13.72 -0.97
C GLN A 89 15.57 -14.52 -2.29
N SER A 90 14.47 -15.20 -2.55
CA SER A 90 14.28 -16.05 -3.73
C SER A 90 13.30 -15.48 -4.74
N ALA A 91 13.32 -15.99 -5.96
CA ALA A 91 12.33 -15.66 -7.00
C ALA A 91 10.92 -16.10 -6.59
N ALA A 92 10.81 -17.24 -5.87
CA ALA A 92 9.53 -17.75 -5.38
C ALA A 92 8.93 -16.81 -4.33
N GLU A 93 9.71 -16.37 -3.34
CA GLU A 93 9.25 -15.40 -2.34
C GLU A 93 8.83 -14.07 -2.97
N ARG A 94 9.60 -13.58 -3.94
CA ARG A 94 9.22 -12.36 -4.71
C ARG A 94 7.91 -12.56 -5.46
N GLY A 95 7.71 -13.73 -6.07
CA GLY A 95 6.45 -14.07 -6.75
C GLY A 95 5.26 -14.07 -5.80
N LEU A 96 5.40 -14.64 -4.61
CA LEU A 96 4.36 -14.63 -3.57
C LEU A 96 4.08 -13.21 -3.06
N ALA A 97 5.12 -12.40 -2.86
CA ALA A 97 4.94 -11.00 -2.47
C ALA A 97 4.17 -10.21 -3.53
N GLN A 98 4.53 -10.38 -4.80
CA GLN A 98 3.82 -9.77 -5.93
C GLN A 98 2.36 -10.24 -6.01
N GLN A 99 2.10 -11.54 -5.80
CA GLN A 99 0.74 -12.09 -5.78
C GLN A 99 -0.14 -11.36 -4.76
N TRP A 100 0.34 -11.18 -3.52
CA TRP A 100 -0.43 -10.50 -2.48
C TRP A 100 -0.62 -9.01 -2.75
N VAL A 101 0.41 -8.34 -3.27
CA VAL A 101 0.31 -6.92 -3.65
C VAL A 101 -0.67 -6.72 -4.81
N LEU A 102 -0.62 -7.58 -5.83
CA LEU A 102 -1.58 -7.54 -6.95
C LEU A 102 -3.00 -7.89 -6.48
N PHE A 103 -3.14 -8.91 -5.61
CA PHE A 103 -4.42 -9.23 -5.00
C PHE A 103 -5.01 -8.01 -4.28
N ALA A 104 -4.22 -7.33 -3.46
CA ALA A 104 -4.68 -6.15 -2.72
C ALA A 104 -5.11 -5.01 -3.66
N ASN A 105 -4.29 -4.69 -4.68
CA ASN A 105 -4.52 -3.53 -5.55
C ASN A 105 -5.55 -3.77 -6.65
N ALA A 106 -5.74 -4.99 -7.12
CA ALA A 106 -6.68 -5.32 -8.19
C ALA A 106 -7.94 -5.99 -7.65
N THR A 107 -7.81 -7.08 -6.89
CA THR A 107 -8.95 -7.90 -6.46
C THR A 107 -9.65 -7.28 -5.25
N LEU A 108 -8.92 -7.09 -4.16
CA LEU A 108 -9.48 -6.55 -2.91
C LEU A 108 -9.96 -5.11 -3.09
N ALA A 109 -9.16 -4.26 -3.75
CA ALA A 109 -9.56 -2.89 -4.05
C ALA A 109 -10.85 -2.83 -4.88
N ALA A 110 -10.98 -3.67 -5.92
CA ALA A 110 -12.20 -3.72 -6.73
C ALA A 110 -13.41 -4.20 -5.91
N ALA A 111 -13.23 -5.19 -5.04
CA ALA A 111 -14.28 -5.68 -4.16
C ALA A 111 -14.71 -4.64 -3.11
N LEU A 112 -13.84 -3.70 -2.73
CA LEU A 112 -14.18 -2.64 -1.77
C LEU A 112 -14.83 -1.43 -2.46
N PHE A 113 -14.23 -0.94 -3.54
CA PHE A 113 -14.57 0.36 -4.10
C PHE A 113 -15.55 0.33 -5.29
N VAL A 114 -15.80 -0.84 -5.89
CA VAL A 114 -16.81 -1.00 -6.94
C VAL A 114 -18.07 -1.60 -6.33
N PRO A 115 -19.21 -0.87 -6.26
CA PRO A 115 -20.41 -1.32 -5.55
C PRO A 115 -20.91 -2.71 -5.97
N SER A 116 -21.01 -2.98 -7.26
CA SER A 116 -21.46 -4.29 -7.80
C SER A 116 -20.52 -5.45 -7.41
N ASN A 117 -19.22 -5.20 -7.33
CA ASN A 117 -18.25 -6.20 -6.87
C ASN A 117 -18.31 -6.36 -5.36
N ARG A 118 -18.54 -5.28 -4.62
CA ARG A 118 -18.67 -5.36 -3.16
C ARG A 118 -19.81 -6.26 -2.71
N GLU A 119 -20.96 -6.16 -3.34
CA GLU A 119 -22.10 -7.03 -3.04
C GLU A 119 -21.81 -8.50 -3.32
N ARG A 120 -21.11 -8.78 -4.38
CA ARG A 120 -20.88 -10.15 -4.88
C ARG A 120 -19.64 -10.82 -4.32
N GLU A 121 -18.51 -10.10 -4.28
CA GLU A 121 -17.19 -10.68 -4.00
C GLU A 121 -16.72 -10.47 -2.55
N PHE A 122 -17.14 -9.35 -1.91
CA PHE A 122 -16.64 -8.97 -0.59
C PHE A 122 -16.83 -10.07 0.46
N PRO A 123 -18.02 -10.70 0.65
CA PRO A 123 -18.19 -11.70 1.70
C PRO A 123 -17.22 -12.87 1.54
N ARG A 124 -17.09 -13.39 0.32
CA ARG A 124 -16.21 -14.51 0.00
C ARG A 124 -14.74 -14.17 0.25
N LEU A 125 -14.31 -12.96 -0.14
CA LEU A 125 -12.92 -12.53 0.08
C LEU A 125 -12.63 -12.38 1.58
N MET A 126 -13.56 -11.83 2.35
CA MET A 126 -13.40 -11.67 3.79
C MET A 126 -13.32 -13.01 4.52
N GLU A 127 -14.15 -14.00 4.15
CA GLU A 127 -14.06 -15.36 4.70
C GLU A 127 -12.69 -16.00 4.47
N VAL A 128 -12.11 -15.84 3.28
CA VAL A 128 -10.79 -16.38 2.96
C VAL A 128 -9.70 -15.63 3.71
N LEU A 129 -9.78 -14.29 3.73
CA LEU A 129 -8.81 -13.45 4.44
C LEU A 129 -8.86 -13.70 5.95
N ASP A 130 -10.05 -13.86 6.53
CA ASP A 130 -10.21 -14.12 7.96
C ASP A 130 -9.46 -15.42 8.36
N ARG A 131 -9.62 -16.49 7.60
CA ARG A 131 -8.89 -17.73 7.83
C ARG A 131 -7.37 -17.57 7.64
N LYS A 132 -6.95 -16.82 6.61
CA LYS A 132 -5.52 -16.61 6.33
C LYS A 132 -4.85 -15.76 7.40
N LEU A 133 -5.50 -14.73 7.87
CA LEU A 133 -4.99 -13.84 8.92
C LEU A 133 -4.90 -14.53 10.29
N ALA A 134 -5.67 -15.59 10.52
CA ALA A 134 -5.55 -16.43 11.70
C ALA A 134 -4.23 -17.22 11.76
N GLU A 135 -3.60 -17.48 10.62
CA GLU A 135 -2.33 -18.20 10.51
C GLU A 135 -1.12 -17.29 10.83
N GLY A 136 -1.30 -15.97 10.92
CA GLY A 136 -0.24 -14.98 11.13
C GLY A 136 0.05 -14.13 9.91
N PRO A 137 1.28 -13.61 9.74
CA PRO A 137 1.65 -12.81 8.58
C PRO A 137 1.45 -13.56 7.25
N LEU A 138 1.08 -12.83 6.20
CA LEU A 138 0.74 -13.42 4.89
C LEU A 138 1.91 -14.07 4.17
N LEU A 139 3.14 -13.65 4.49
CA LEU A 139 4.38 -14.23 3.99
C LEU A 139 5.37 -14.47 5.12
N GLY A 140 5.65 -15.75 5.40
CA GLY A 140 6.62 -16.14 6.40
C GLY A 140 6.20 -15.79 7.83
N GLU A 141 7.20 -15.58 8.68
CA GLU A 141 6.99 -15.38 10.13
C GLU A 141 6.91 -13.90 10.54
N ARG A 142 7.17 -12.99 9.63
CA ARG A 142 7.28 -11.54 9.93
C ARG A 142 6.41 -10.72 8.99
N TRP A 143 5.83 -9.67 9.58
CA TRP A 143 5.10 -8.67 8.84
C TRP A 143 5.95 -8.05 7.71
N GLY A 144 5.40 -7.99 6.51
CA GLY A 144 6.10 -7.57 5.32
C GLY A 144 5.23 -6.84 4.30
N VAL A 145 5.72 -6.77 3.06
CA VAL A 145 5.07 -6.06 1.97
C VAL A 145 3.67 -6.58 1.64
N ALA A 146 3.46 -7.89 1.78
CA ALA A 146 2.15 -8.53 1.57
C ALA A 146 1.14 -8.04 2.61
N ASP A 147 1.54 -8.06 3.88
CA ASP A 147 0.70 -7.57 4.98
C ASP A 147 0.41 -6.08 4.84
N CYS A 148 1.42 -5.28 4.48
CA CYS A 148 1.23 -3.85 4.22
C CYS A 148 0.15 -3.62 3.16
N ALA A 149 0.26 -4.29 2.03
CA ALA A 149 -0.67 -4.11 0.92
C ALA A 149 -2.11 -4.49 1.29
N VAL A 150 -2.31 -5.66 1.88
CA VAL A 150 -3.65 -6.14 2.27
C VAL A 150 -4.22 -5.31 3.41
N ASN A 151 -3.44 -5.10 4.48
CA ASN A 151 -3.90 -4.41 5.68
C ASN A 151 -4.20 -2.93 5.44
N ALA A 152 -3.51 -2.27 4.48
CA ALA A 152 -3.85 -0.90 4.09
C ALA A 152 -5.29 -0.80 3.56
N TYR A 153 -5.72 -1.77 2.74
CA TYR A 153 -7.09 -1.81 2.25
C TYR A 153 -8.11 -2.22 3.32
N LEU A 154 -7.78 -3.19 4.18
CA LEU A 154 -8.66 -3.57 5.28
C LEU A 154 -8.87 -2.39 6.24
N ALA A 155 -7.82 -1.63 6.55
CA ALA A 155 -7.91 -0.47 7.42
C ALA A 155 -8.74 0.71 6.84
N TYR A 156 -9.04 0.70 5.53
CA TYR A 156 -9.98 1.63 4.93
C TYR A 156 -11.45 1.30 5.25
N LEU A 157 -11.77 0.06 5.61
CA LEU A 157 -13.15 -0.36 5.89
C LEU A 157 -13.84 0.53 6.93
N PRO A 158 -13.32 0.72 8.14
CA PRO A 158 -13.98 1.58 9.12
C PRO A 158 -14.00 3.06 8.74
N ILE A 159 -13.17 3.48 7.78
CA ILE A 159 -13.06 4.89 7.35
C ILE A 159 -14.07 5.21 6.25
N PHE A 160 -14.16 4.35 5.23
CA PHE A 160 -14.98 4.60 4.04
C PHE A 160 -16.28 3.82 4.00
N PHE A 161 -16.38 2.74 4.79
CA PHE A 161 -17.51 1.81 4.79
C PHE A 161 -17.93 1.42 6.22
N PRO A 162 -18.17 2.39 7.12
CA PRO A 162 -18.49 2.10 8.54
C PRO A 162 -19.79 1.31 8.73
N GLN A 163 -20.62 1.23 7.68
CA GLN A 163 -21.87 0.48 7.66
C GLN A 163 -21.68 -1.01 7.39
N ILE A 164 -20.48 -1.45 6.97
CA ILE A 164 -20.24 -2.88 6.71
C ILE A 164 -20.06 -3.60 8.06
N ASP A 165 -20.88 -4.62 8.28
CA ASP A 165 -20.74 -5.50 9.44
C ASP A 165 -19.53 -6.44 9.24
N LEU A 166 -18.54 -6.29 10.11
CA LEU A 166 -17.35 -7.14 10.14
C LEU A 166 -17.44 -8.21 11.25
N SER A 167 -18.52 -8.29 12.00
CA SER A 167 -18.66 -9.27 13.10
C SER A 167 -18.48 -10.74 12.67
N PRO A 168 -18.78 -11.15 11.40
CA PRO A 168 -18.51 -12.49 10.93
C PRO A 168 -17.01 -12.78 10.70
N TYR A 169 -16.14 -11.74 10.74
CA TYR A 169 -14.72 -11.85 10.36
C TYR A 169 -13.81 -11.35 11.50
N PRO A 170 -13.69 -12.11 12.60
CA PRO A 170 -12.98 -11.65 13.80
C PRO A 170 -11.49 -11.40 13.60
N GLN A 171 -10.83 -12.16 12.72
CA GLN A 171 -9.41 -11.97 12.42
C GLN A 171 -9.18 -10.75 11.54
N VAL A 172 -10.08 -10.47 10.62
CA VAL A 172 -10.07 -9.20 9.85
C VAL A 172 -10.20 -8.01 10.80
N GLN A 173 -11.16 -8.06 11.74
CA GLN A 173 -11.32 -6.99 12.74
C GLN A 173 -10.06 -6.83 13.61
N ALA A 174 -9.51 -7.93 14.11
CA ALA A 174 -8.28 -7.91 14.91
C ALA A 174 -7.11 -7.31 14.13
N THR A 175 -6.99 -7.68 12.85
CA THR A 175 -5.94 -7.15 11.96
C THR A 175 -6.10 -5.66 11.69
N ILE A 176 -7.33 -5.17 11.49
CA ILE A 176 -7.61 -3.74 11.36
C ILE A 176 -7.19 -2.99 12.63
N THR A 177 -7.60 -3.50 13.79
CA THR A 177 -7.25 -2.90 15.08
C THR A 177 -5.73 -2.86 15.29
N ALA A 178 -5.05 -3.98 15.08
CA ALA A 178 -3.60 -4.08 15.20
C ALA A 178 -2.88 -3.13 14.23
N THR A 179 -3.38 -3.01 12.99
CA THR A 179 -2.84 -2.07 11.99
C THR A 179 -2.94 -0.63 12.46
N GLN A 180 -4.12 -0.23 12.95
CA GLN A 180 -4.36 1.13 13.43
C GLN A 180 -3.51 1.49 14.67
N GLN A 181 -3.08 0.50 15.44
CA GLN A 181 -2.22 0.68 16.61
C GLN A 181 -0.72 0.76 16.27
N ARG A 182 -0.32 0.42 15.04
CA ARG A 182 1.10 0.47 14.65
C ARG A 182 1.61 1.91 14.61
N PRO A 183 2.74 2.24 15.27
CA PRO A 183 3.25 3.61 15.30
C PRO A 183 3.52 4.19 13.91
N ALA A 184 4.05 3.38 12.99
CA ALA A 184 4.31 3.82 11.62
C ALA A 184 3.00 4.14 10.86
N TYR A 185 1.96 3.32 11.03
CA TYR A 185 0.64 3.59 10.44
C TYR A 185 0.05 4.90 11.00
N GLN A 186 0.15 5.12 12.31
CA GLN A 186 -0.34 6.34 12.95
C GLN A 186 0.39 7.59 12.46
N ARG A 187 1.71 7.53 12.21
CA ARG A 187 2.45 8.64 11.63
C ARG A 187 1.96 9.03 10.23
N VAL A 188 1.51 8.05 9.46
CA VAL A 188 1.05 8.28 8.08
C VAL A 188 -0.42 8.67 8.01
N MET A 189 -1.28 7.98 8.78
CA MET A 189 -2.74 8.09 8.70
C MET A 189 -3.34 8.94 9.83
N GLY A 190 -2.63 9.09 10.93
CA GLY A 190 -3.10 9.84 12.12
C GLY A 190 -2.93 11.36 12.02
N GLN A 191 -2.19 11.87 11.04
CA GLN A 191 -2.11 13.31 10.77
C GLN A 191 -3.40 13.74 10.04
N ARG A 192 -4.40 14.11 10.83
CA ARG A 192 -5.66 14.72 10.38
C ARG A 192 -5.56 16.22 10.39
#